data_c0e4bdb4e9440c90fd9bc31c5644a50a
#
_entry.id   c0e4bdb4e9440c90fd9bc31c5644a50a
#
_cell.length_a   1.000
_cell.length_b   1.000
_cell.length_c   1.000
_cell.angle_alpha   90.00
_cell.angle_beta   90.00
_cell.angle_gamma   90.00
#
_symmetry.space_group_name_H-M   'P 1'
#
loop_
_entity.id
_entity.type
_entity.pdbx_description
1 polymer ?
#
loop_
_entity_poly.entity_id
_entity_poly.type
_entity_poly.pdbx_seq_one_letter_code
_entity_poly.pdbx_strand_id
1 'polypeptide(L)'
;MSGNTGFGVQNVNWVALGVFVGLFGFISWLGFAAARWRKGDLDQLHEWGLGGRRFGTLITWFLVGGDVYTAYTFIAVPALAFGQGAVAFFAVPYTIMIYPLLFLVFRRLWHVCHKHGYITAGDFVRGRFGNRWLALAVTVTGIVATMPYIALQLVGIQVVIGALGVSGTGFVADLPLLIAFVVLAAFTYSSGLRAPASIAIVKDVLIYITALTAIIVIPMQLGGFGKIFAAVPAQKLLLAIPGANTTGSYSGYATLALGSAMALFLYPHSLTGILSASSGHAIRRNAALLPGYSVMLGLLALFGFFVIAAGVDKLPEYAAGFKQFGNNFAVPALILHSFPAWFVGIAFAAIGIGALVPAAIMSIAAANLYTRNIHREFINKNPTDKQESHIAKVVSLIVKAGALVFILFVPTQYAIQLQLLGGIWIIQTLPAVMLGAYTRWFNSWALLAGWAAGTVAGTAMAIATKLTPTFPLAVGGYTFPGYTAVYTVLLNLALAMLLTPVFNAMGTRRVPPDETLESDYHY
;
A
#
# COMPACT_ATOMS: atom_id res chain seq x y z
N MET A 1 -13.62 -15.76 -40.91
CA MET A 1 -12.94 -14.75 -40.11
C MET A 1 -13.86 -13.53 -39.97
N SER A 2 -14.82 -13.56 -39.06
CA SER A 2 -15.67 -12.41 -38.74
C SER A 2 -15.14 -11.83 -37.41
N GLY A 3 -14.46 -10.70 -37.50
CA GLY A 3 -13.98 -9.96 -36.35
C GLY A 3 -15.17 -9.38 -35.57
N ASN A 4 -15.52 -10.00 -34.49
CA ASN A 4 -16.51 -9.46 -33.54
C ASN A 4 -15.78 -8.47 -32.63
N THR A 5 -15.67 -7.22 -33.09
CA THR A 5 -15.16 -6.06 -32.31
C THR A 5 -16.31 -5.39 -31.56
N GLY A 6 -16.92 -6.09 -30.60
CA GLY A 6 -17.98 -5.55 -29.80
C GLY A 6 -17.76 -5.83 -28.30
N PHE A 7 -18.21 -4.94 -27.44
CA PHE A 7 -18.39 -5.26 -26.03
C PHE A 7 -19.11 -6.59 -25.92
N GLY A 8 -18.49 -7.60 -25.31
CA GLY A 8 -19.10 -8.89 -25.05
C GLY A 8 -20.15 -8.76 -23.94
N VAL A 9 -21.34 -8.29 -24.29
CA VAL A 9 -22.46 -8.00 -23.35
C VAL A 9 -23.20 -9.29 -22.94
N GLN A 10 -22.72 -10.45 -23.31
CA GLN A 10 -23.51 -11.70 -23.22
C GLN A 10 -23.70 -12.25 -21.79
N ASN A 11 -22.94 -11.78 -20.77
CA ASN A 11 -23.07 -12.25 -19.38
C ASN A 11 -22.92 -11.16 -18.33
N VAL A 12 -23.31 -9.91 -18.61
CA VAL A 12 -23.24 -8.81 -17.64
C VAL A 12 -24.30 -8.99 -16.56
N ASN A 13 -23.88 -8.96 -15.30
CA ASN A 13 -24.80 -8.89 -14.17
C ASN A 13 -25.27 -7.43 -13.99
N TRP A 14 -26.35 -7.07 -14.70
CA TRP A 14 -26.86 -5.70 -14.75
C TRP A 14 -27.28 -5.14 -13.39
N VAL A 15 -27.80 -5.98 -12.48
CA VAL A 15 -28.18 -5.57 -11.14
C VAL A 15 -26.93 -5.23 -10.32
N ALA A 16 -25.94 -6.12 -10.33
CA ALA A 16 -24.68 -5.88 -9.64
C ALA A 16 -23.94 -4.67 -10.22
N LEU A 17 -23.88 -4.55 -11.55
CA LEU A 17 -23.28 -3.40 -12.22
C LEU A 17 -23.99 -2.09 -11.89
N GLY A 18 -25.32 -2.08 -11.87
CA GLY A 18 -26.12 -0.90 -11.52
C GLY A 18 -25.85 -0.41 -10.10
N VAL A 19 -25.78 -1.33 -9.12
CA VAL A 19 -25.44 -1.02 -7.73
C VAL A 19 -23.99 -0.51 -7.63
N PHE A 20 -23.06 -1.18 -8.31
CA PHE A 20 -21.64 -0.76 -8.36
C PHE A 20 -21.51 0.66 -8.91
N VAL A 21 -22.10 0.95 -10.07
CA VAL A 21 -22.02 2.26 -10.73
C VAL A 21 -22.71 3.33 -9.88
N GLY A 22 -23.84 3.03 -9.25
CA GLY A 22 -24.54 3.95 -8.35
C GLY A 22 -23.69 4.35 -7.15
N LEU A 23 -23.08 3.38 -6.47
CA LEU A 23 -22.16 3.64 -5.36
C LEU A 23 -20.90 4.37 -5.81
N PHE A 24 -20.33 3.98 -6.96
CA PHE A 24 -19.17 4.65 -7.52
C PHE A 24 -19.47 6.11 -7.91
N GLY A 25 -20.64 6.37 -8.48
CA GLY A 25 -21.12 7.73 -8.77
C GLY A 25 -21.29 8.57 -7.50
N PHE A 26 -21.87 7.97 -6.45
CA PHE A 26 -22.03 8.64 -5.15
C PHE A 26 -20.69 9.05 -4.54
N ILE A 27 -19.69 8.15 -4.53
CA ILE A 27 -18.37 8.48 -3.98
C ILE A 27 -17.61 9.48 -4.85
N SER A 28 -17.83 9.44 -6.15
CA SER A 28 -17.24 10.43 -7.07
C SER A 28 -17.78 11.82 -6.77
N TRP A 29 -19.10 11.95 -6.62
CA TRP A 29 -19.75 13.18 -6.17
C TRP A 29 -19.20 13.66 -4.83
N LEU A 30 -19.07 12.76 -3.84
CA LEU A 30 -18.50 13.07 -2.52
C LEU A 30 -17.05 13.56 -2.64
N GLY A 31 -16.24 12.96 -3.52
CA GLY A 31 -14.88 13.38 -3.80
C GLY A 31 -14.77 14.81 -4.31
N PHE A 32 -15.66 15.21 -5.24
CA PHE A 32 -15.73 16.60 -5.71
C PHE A 32 -16.31 17.55 -4.66
N ALA A 33 -17.33 17.11 -3.90
CA ALA A 33 -17.90 17.92 -2.81
C ALA A 33 -16.90 18.18 -1.68
N ALA A 34 -15.92 17.29 -1.49
CA ALA A 34 -14.89 17.41 -0.47
C ALA A 34 -14.01 18.67 -0.62
N ALA A 35 -13.91 19.25 -1.81
CA ALA A 35 -13.25 20.54 -2.02
C ALA A 35 -13.86 21.67 -1.18
N ARG A 36 -15.15 21.56 -0.86
CA ARG A 36 -15.89 22.53 -0.03
C ARG A 36 -15.84 22.23 1.47
N TRP A 37 -15.42 21.02 1.82
CA TRP A 37 -15.34 20.57 3.20
C TRP A 37 -14.08 21.09 3.88
N ARG A 38 -14.22 21.73 5.05
CA ARG A 38 -13.10 22.33 5.80
C ARG A 38 -12.24 23.24 4.90
N LYS A 39 -12.88 24.21 4.24
CA LYS A 39 -12.24 25.12 3.29
C LYS A 39 -10.84 25.56 3.74
N GLY A 40 -9.86 25.43 2.86
CA GLY A 40 -8.50 25.92 2.97
C GLY A 40 -8.03 26.39 1.61
N ASP A 41 -6.93 27.08 1.57
CA ASP A 41 -6.35 27.56 0.34
C ASP A 41 -5.60 26.44 -0.38
N LEU A 42 -6.26 25.82 -1.37
CA LEU A 42 -5.68 24.72 -2.17
C LEU A 42 -4.55 25.16 -3.11
N ASP A 43 -4.23 26.45 -3.15
CA ASP A 43 -3.02 26.96 -3.79
C ASP A 43 -1.78 26.79 -2.88
N GLN A 44 -1.97 26.38 -1.61
CA GLN A 44 -0.89 26.00 -0.69
C GLN A 44 -0.70 24.48 -0.69
N LEU A 45 0.53 24.03 -0.86
CA LEU A 45 0.86 22.61 -0.97
C LEU A 45 0.44 21.79 0.27
N HIS A 46 0.62 22.32 1.49
CA HIS A 46 0.23 21.63 2.72
C HIS A 46 -1.30 21.50 2.88
N GLU A 47 -2.08 22.42 2.31
CA GLU A 47 -3.55 22.33 2.28
C GLU A 47 -4.02 21.28 1.27
N TRP A 48 -3.42 21.26 0.08
CA TRP A 48 -3.74 20.26 -0.92
C TRP A 48 -3.21 18.87 -0.56
N GLY A 49 -1.95 18.77 -0.13
CA GLY A 49 -1.23 17.52 0.09
C GLY A 49 -1.44 16.87 1.45
N LEU A 50 -1.80 17.63 2.50
CA LEU A 50 -2.02 17.14 3.87
C LEU A 50 -3.39 17.53 4.46
N GLY A 51 -4.30 18.11 3.65
CA GLY A 51 -5.59 18.58 4.16
C GLY A 51 -5.48 19.65 5.24
N GLY A 52 -4.37 20.42 5.27
CA GLY A 52 -4.08 21.45 6.26
C GLY A 52 -3.77 20.89 7.64
N ARG A 53 -3.43 19.61 7.78
CA ARG A 53 -3.18 18.93 9.07
C ARG A 53 -4.35 19.06 10.05
N ARG A 54 -5.58 18.96 9.57
CA ARG A 54 -6.80 19.20 10.36
C ARG A 54 -7.61 17.94 10.64
N PHE A 55 -7.07 16.76 10.35
CA PHE A 55 -7.80 15.51 10.54
C PHE A 55 -7.72 15.05 12.00
N GLY A 56 -8.88 15.07 12.68
CA GLY A 56 -9.02 14.55 14.04
C GLY A 56 -8.95 13.03 14.08
N THR A 57 -8.99 12.45 15.29
CA THR A 57 -8.82 11.00 15.54
C THR A 57 -9.64 10.13 14.61
N LEU A 58 -10.92 10.43 14.41
CA LEU A 58 -11.82 9.59 13.60
C LEU A 58 -11.44 9.58 12.12
N ILE A 59 -11.15 10.76 11.54
CA ILE A 59 -10.77 10.85 10.13
C ILE A 59 -9.39 10.24 9.91
N THR A 60 -8.45 10.48 10.83
CA THR A 60 -7.14 9.85 10.80
C THR A 60 -7.26 8.32 10.92
N TRP A 61 -8.22 7.81 11.72
CA TRP A 61 -8.47 6.39 11.85
C TRP A 61 -8.95 5.76 10.53
N PHE A 62 -9.89 6.39 9.84
CA PHE A 62 -10.34 5.95 8.51
C PHE A 62 -9.27 6.11 7.43
N LEU A 63 -8.45 7.16 7.51
CA LEU A 63 -7.43 7.43 6.51
C LEU A 63 -6.22 6.49 6.66
N VAL A 64 -5.68 6.34 7.87
CA VAL A 64 -4.51 5.50 8.17
C VAL A 64 -4.91 4.01 8.24
N GLY A 65 -6.03 3.70 8.87
CA GLY A 65 -6.56 2.33 8.92
C GLY A 65 -7.06 1.89 7.55
N GLY A 66 -7.73 2.78 6.83
CA GLY A 66 -8.19 2.52 5.49
C GLY A 66 -7.08 2.32 4.46
N ASP A 67 -5.86 2.71 4.78
CA ASP A 67 -4.65 2.40 4.01
C ASP A 67 -4.25 0.91 4.11
N VAL A 68 -4.70 0.22 5.16
CA VAL A 68 -4.57 -1.23 5.30
C VAL A 68 -5.65 -1.96 4.49
N TYR A 69 -6.85 -1.37 4.33
CA TYR A 69 -7.96 -1.95 3.57
C TYR A 69 -7.98 -1.46 2.13
N THR A 70 -7.33 -2.23 1.29
CA THR A 70 -7.11 -1.94 -0.14
C THR A 70 -7.40 -3.18 -0.97
N ALA A 71 -7.09 -3.14 -2.27
CA ALA A 71 -7.05 -4.34 -3.11
C ALA A 71 -6.10 -5.41 -2.54
N TYR A 72 -5.06 -5.04 -1.81
CA TYR A 72 -4.20 -5.97 -1.09
C TYR A 72 -5.00 -6.87 -0.14
N THR A 73 -5.87 -6.28 0.68
CA THR A 73 -6.62 -6.98 1.72
C THR A 73 -7.74 -7.88 1.17
N PHE A 74 -8.47 -7.39 0.16
CA PHE A 74 -9.61 -8.13 -0.39
C PHE A 74 -9.25 -9.10 -1.51
N ILE A 75 -8.24 -8.77 -2.30
CA ILE A 75 -7.87 -9.56 -3.48
C ILE A 75 -6.58 -10.32 -3.22
N ALA A 76 -5.49 -9.61 -2.86
CA ALA A 76 -4.16 -10.22 -2.87
C ALA A 76 -3.93 -11.19 -1.70
N VAL A 77 -4.33 -10.85 -0.47
CA VAL A 77 -4.14 -11.73 0.70
C VAL A 77 -4.98 -12.99 0.62
N PRO A 78 -6.30 -12.95 0.32
CA PRO A 78 -7.08 -14.16 0.10
C PRO A 78 -6.60 -14.97 -1.10
N ALA A 79 -6.16 -14.34 -2.19
CA ALA A 79 -5.56 -15.04 -3.33
C ALA A 79 -4.30 -15.81 -2.95
N LEU A 80 -3.47 -15.22 -2.07
CA LEU A 80 -2.30 -15.90 -1.51
C LEU A 80 -2.71 -17.06 -0.60
N ALA A 81 -3.74 -16.90 0.25
CA ALA A 81 -4.26 -17.97 1.11
C ALA A 81 -4.84 -19.11 0.27
N PHE A 82 -5.58 -18.80 -0.80
CA PHE A 82 -6.07 -19.78 -1.76
C PHE A 82 -4.91 -20.53 -2.43
N GLY A 83 -3.89 -19.82 -2.94
CA GLY A 83 -2.77 -20.40 -3.66
C GLY A 83 -1.75 -21.12 -2.76
N GLN A 84 -1.28 -20.47 -1.70
CA GLN A 84 -0.15 -20.89 -0.85
C GLN A 84 -0.54 -21.26 0.59
N GLY A 85 -1.79 -21.06 0.99
CA GLY A 85 -2.28 -21.47 2.31
C GLY A 85 -1.77 -20.59 3.45
N ALA A 86 -1.34 -21.23 4.54
CA ALA A 86 -1.00 -20.63 5.83
C ALA A 86 0.02 -19.48 5.76
N VAL A 87 0.90 -19.48 4.77
CA VAL A 87 1.90 -18.39 4.57
C VAL A 87 1.21 -17.03 4.45
N ALA A 88 0.02 -16.95 3.84
CA ALA A 88 -0.71 -15.70 3.67
C ALA A 88 -1.04 -14.99 4.99
N PHE A 89 -1.14 -15.74 6.07
CA PHE A 89 -1.46 -15.18 7.39
C PHE A 89 -0.30 -14.38 8.02
N PHE A 90 0.87 -14.27 7.36
CA PHE A 90 1.90 -13.30 7.76
C PHE A 90 1.33 -11.87 7.81
N ALA A 91 0.28 -11.61 7.03
CA ALA A 91 -0.41 -10.32 6.97
C ALA A 91 -0.99 -9.90 8.34
N VAL A 92 -1.37 -10.84 9.20
CA VAL A 92 -1.93 -10.54 10.53
C VAL A 92 -0.86 -10.03 11.51
N PRO A 93 0.22 -10.79 11.82
CA PRO A 93 1.24 -10.31 12.74
C PRO A 93 1.94 -9.03 12.24
N TYR A 94 2.14 -8.85 10.94
CA TYR A 94 2.75 -7.60 10.47
C TYR A 94 1.89 -6.39 10.78
N THR A 95 0.58 -6.46 10.56
CA THR A 95 -0.34 -5.35 10.87
C THR A 95 -0.53 -5.12 12.37
N ILE A 96 -0.24 -6.09 13.23
CA ILE A 96 -0.18 -5.90 14.67
C ILE A 96 1.12 -5.19 15.08
N MET A 97 2.25 -5.60 14.52
CA MET A 97 3.57 -5.03 14.86
C MET A 97 3.74 -3.57 14.45
N ILE A 98 2.97 -3.06 13.47
CA ILE A 98 3.07 -1.65 13.04
C ILE A 98 2.55 -0.65 14.10
N TYR A 99 1.64 -1.03 14.96
CA TYR A 99 1.02 -0.06 15.89
C TYR A 99 1.95 0.38 17.02
N PRO A 100 2.76 -0.47 17.63
CA PRO A 100 3.88 -0.02 18.46
C PRO A 100 4.82 0.95 17.74
N LEU A 101 5.13 0.70 16.46
CA LEU A 101 5.96 1.61 15.67
C LEU A 101 5.27 2.96 15.44
N LEU A 102 3.96 2.95 15.18
CA LEU A 102 3.17 4.18 15.06
C LEU A 102 3.24 5.02 16.35
N PHE A 103 3.11 4.37 17.51
CA PHE A 103 3.16 5.02 18.80
C PHE A 103 4.56 5.55 19.14
N LEU A 104 5.58 4.74 18.94
CA LEU A 104 6.95 5.06 19.32
C LEU A 104 7.61 6.02 18.33
N VAL A 105 7.66 5.64 17.05
CA VAL A 105 8.48 6.33 16.03
C VAL A 105 7.70 7.46 15.37
N PHE A 106 6.50 7.16 14.85
CA PHE A 106 5.81 8.11 13.97
C PHE A 106 5.12 9.24 14.69
N ARG A 107 4.76 9.07 15.95
CA ARG A 107 4.35 10.19 16.80
C ARG A 107 5.50 11.19 16.99
N ARG A 108 6.71 10.69 17.27
CA ARG A 108 7.92 11.50 17.41
C ARG A 108 8.25 12.22 16.10
N LEU A 109 8.20 11.51 14.99
CA LEU A 109 8.37 12.08 13.65
C LEU A 109 7.31 13.14 13.32
N TRP A 110 6.05 12.93 13.72
CA TRP A 110 4.98 13.90 13.54
C TRP A 110 5.30 15.22 14.25
N HIS A 111 5.82 15.18 15.50
CA HIS A 111 6.14 16.41 16.27
C HIS A 111 7.18 17.25 15.55
N VAL A 112 8.31 16.67 15.16
CA VAL A 112 9.36 17.40 14.44
C VAL A 112 8.88 17.90 13.08
N CYS A 113 8.13 17.09 12.33
CA CYS A 113 7.57 17.50 11.05
C CYS A 113 6.54 18.62 11.21
N HIS A 114 5.74 18.61 12.28
CA HIS A 114 4.77 19.67 12.54
C HIS A 114 5.47 20.99 12.89
N LYS A 115 6.49 20.94 13.74
CA LYS A 115 7.24 22.11 14.18
C LYS A 115 8.00 22.80 13.04
N HIS A 116 8.65 22.01 12.17
CA HIS A 116 9.47 22.53 11.06
C HIS A 116 8.69 22.69 9.75
N GLY A 117 7.40 22.36 9.70
CA GLY A 117 6.60 22.44 8.47
C GLY A 117 6.96 21.36 7.43
N TYR A 118 7.65 20.28 7.82
CA TYR A 118 8.00 19.19 6.92
C TYR A 118 6.75 18.41 6.53
N ILE A 119 6.57 18.13 5.24
CA ILE A 119 5.40 17.42 4.70
C ILE A 119 5.76 16.04 4.15
N THR A 120 7.04 15.72 4.04
CA THR A 120 7.56 14.47 3.48
C THR A 120 8.67 13.88 4.34
N ALA A 121 8.97 12.57 4.14
CA ALA A 121 10.17 11.94 4.71
C ALA A 121 11.46 12.61 4.20
N GLY A 122 11.47 13.03 2.94
CA GLY A 122 12.61 13.74 2.34
C GLY A 122 12.90 15.08 3.02
N ASP A 123 11.85 15.85 3.37
CA ASP A 123 12.01 17.10 4.12
C ASP A 123 12.65 16.83 5.49
N PHE A 124 12.15 15.83 6.22
CA PHE A 124 12.71 15.43 7.50
C PHE A 124 14.19 15.04 7.39
N VAL A 125 14.52 14.18 6.43
CA VAL A 125 15.91 13.74 6.23
C VAL A 125 16.81 14.90 5.81
N ARG A 126 16.29 15.82 5.01
CA ARG A 126 17.02 17.04 4.60
C ARG A 126 17.35 17.94 5.78
N GLY A 127 16.35 18.26 6.60
CA GLY A 127 16.55 19.08 7.81
C GLY A 127 17.39 18.40 8.88
N ARG A 128 17.19 17.09 9.07
CA ARG A 128 17.87 16.29 10.10
C ARG A 128 19.35 16.06 9.81
N PHE A 129 19.72 15.78 8.57
CA PHE A 129 21.08 15.40 8.17
C PHE A 129 21.81 16.46 7.33
N GLY A 130 21.12 17.49 6.85
CA GLY A 130 21.71 18.51 5.99
C GLY A 130 22.15 18.01 4.60
N ASN A 131 21.98 16.72 4.29
CA ASN A 131 22.47 16.10 3.07
C ASN A 131 21.36 15.98 2.03
N ARG A 132 21.44 16.81 0.97
CA ARG A 132 20.46 16.81 -0.13
C ARG A 132 20.44 15.50 -0.93
N TRP A 133 21.56 14.79 -1.02
CA TRP A 133 21.65 13.54 -1.76
C TRP A 133 20.99 12.37 -1.02
N LEU A 134 21.12 12.33 0.31
CA LEU A 134 20.39 11.37 1.15
C LEU A 134 18.89 11.65 1.09
N ALA A 135 18.48 12.92 1.15
CA ALA A 135 17.08 13.30 1.00
C ALA A 135 16.52 12.95 -0.39
N LEU A 136 17.32 13.15 -1.46
CA LEU A 136 16.98 12.72 -2.82
C LEU A 136 16.82 11.21 -2.90
N ALA A 137 17.74 10.44 -2.31
CA ALA A 137 17.69 8.98 -2.27
C ALA A 137 16.39 8.49 -1.62
N VAL A 138 16.04 9.02 -0.44
CA VAL A 138 14.77 8.72 0.26
C VAL A 138 13.56 9.10 -0.60
N THR A 139 13.61 10.24 -1.24
CA THR A 139 12.52 10.75 -2.11
C THR A 139 12.30 9.87 -3.34
N VAL A 140 13.35 9.57 -4.08
CA VAL A 140 13.27 8.72 -5.28
C VAL A 140 12.79 7.33 -4.90
N THR A 141 13.32 6.76 -3.81
CA THR A 141 12.86 5.47 -3.28
C THR A 141 11.37 5.50 -2.96
N GLY A 142 10.88 6.55 -2.29
CA GLY A 142 9.47 6.69 -1.98
C GLY A 142 8.59 6.74 -3.22
N ILE A 143 8.99 7.52 -4.25
CA ILE A 143 8.24 7.60 -5.51
C ILE A 143 8.25 6.24 -6.23
N VAL A 144 9.41 5.63 -6.41
CA VAL A 144 9.57 4.36 -7.16
C VAL A 144 8.84 3.22 -6.44
N ALA A 145 8.99 3.08 -5.13
CA ALA A 145 8.33 2.03 -4.35
C ALA A 145 6.80 2.15 -4.34
N THR A 146 6.27 3.36 -4.52
CA THR A 146 4.82 3.60 -4.55
C THR A 146 4.19 3.16 -5.89
N MET A 147 4.93 3.16 -7.00
CA MET A 147 4.38 2.82 -8.33
C MET A 147 3.80 1.40 -8.42
N PRO A 148 4.54 0.32 -8.03
CA PRO A 148 3.98 -1.03 -8.01
C PRO A 148 2.77 -1.14 -7.08
N TYR A 149 2.75 -0.38 -6.00
CA TYR A 149 1.63 -0.42 -5.05
C TYR A 149 0.37 0.27 -5.60
N ILE A 150 0.50 1.36 -6.36
CA ILE A 150 -0.63 1.96 -7.12
C ILE A 150 -1.12 0.95 -8.16
N ALA A 151 -0.22 0.27 -8.88
CA ALA A 151 -0.58 -0.75 -9.86
C ALA A 151 -1.40 -1.88 -9.24
N LEU A 152 -1.06 -2.34 -8.03
CA LEU A 152 -1.87 -3.32 -7.29
C LEU A 152 -3.32 -2.84 -7.08
N GLN A 153 -3.53 -1.55 -6.79
CA GLN A 153 -4.89 -1.02 -6.64
C GLN A 153 -5.68 -1.10 -7.96
N LEU A 154 -5.02 -0.81 -9.08
CA LEU A 154 -5.63 -0.91 -10.40
C LEU A 154 -5.97 -2.37 -10.77
N VAL A 155 -5.14 -3.35 -10.39
CA VAL A 155 -5.47 -4.79 -10.51
C VAL A 155 -6.78 -5.10 -9.79
N GLY A 156 -6.95 -4.63 -8.56
CA GLY A 156 -8.18 -4.87 -7.81
C GLY A 156 -9.44 -4.35 -8.51
N ILE A 157 -9.36 -3.16 -9.11
CA ILE A 157 -10.47 -2.57 -9.89
C ILE A 157 -10.72 -3.40 -11.15
N GLN A 158 -9.67 -3.78 -11.87
CA GLN A 158 -9.77 -4.55 -13.13
C GLN A 158 -10.41 -5.91 -12.89
N VAL A 159 -10.01 -6.63 -11.85
CA VAL A 159 -10.57 -7.95 -11.49
C VAL A 159 -12.08 -7.84 -11.17
N VAL A 160 -12.48 -6.81 -10.42
CA VAL A 160 -13.89 -6.58 -10.08
C VAL A 160 -14.73 -6.24 -11.32
N ILE A 161 -14.24 -5.36 -12.18
CA ILE A 161 -14.92 -5.00 -13.44
C ILE A 161 -15.08 -6.23 -14.32
N GLY A 162 -14.04 -7.05 -14.44
CA GLY A 162 -14.11 -8.32 -15.18
C GLY A 162 -15.11 -9.30 -14.57
N ALA A 163 -15.19 -9.37 -13.24
CA ALA A 163 -16.14 -10.22 -12.52
C ALA A 163 -17.61 -9.77 -12.70
N LEU A 164 -17.87 -8.49 -12.97
CA LEU A 164 -19.20 -7.98 -13.32
C LEU A 164 -19.65 -8.39 -14.73
N GLY A 165 -18.79 -9.09 -15.50
CA GLY A 165 -19.06 -9.49 -16.87
C GLY A 165 -18.76 -8.40 -17.91
N VAL A 166 -18.17 -7.27 -17.49
CA VAL A 166 -17.71 -6.22 -18.41
C VAL A 166 -16.35 -6.67 -18.97
N SER A 167 -16.41 -7.47 -20.02
CA SER A 167 -15.25 -8.00 -20.71
C SER A 167 -15.21 -7.49 -22.16
N GLY A 168 -14.02 -7.24 -22.66
CA GLY A 168 -13.77 -6.85 -24.03
C GLY A 168 -12.38 -7.30 -24.45
N THR A 169 -12.00 -7.05 -25.68
CA THR A 169 -10.65 -7.28 -26.20
C THR A 169 -9.98 -5.94 -26.51
N GLY A 170 -8.68 -5.84 -26.24
CA GLY A 170 -7.92 -4.63 -26.51
C GLY A 170 -8.37 -3.43 -25.66
N PHE A 171 -8.29 -2.23 -26.21
CA PHE A 171 -8.57 -0.96 -25.54
C PHE A 171 -9.97 -0.88 -24.88
N VAL A 172 -10.96 -1.58 -25.45
CA VAL A 172 -12.33 -1.60 -24.92
C VAL A 172 -12.42 -2.32 -23.58
N ALA A 173 -11.59 -3.33 -23.33
CA ALA A 173 -11.51 -4.04 -22.05
C ALA A 173 -11.02 -3.11 -20.93
N ASP A 174 -10.15 -2.15 -21.26
CA ASP A 174 -9.52 -1.24 -20.31
C ASP A 174 -10.33 0.04 -20.08
N LEU A 175 -11.37 0.29 -20.90
CA LEU A 175 -12.16 1.53 -20.83
C LEU A 175 -12.79 1.80 -19.47
N PRO A 176 -13.41 0.83 -18.76
CA PRO A 176 -13.97 1.07 -17.42
C PRO A 176 -12.88 1.41 -16.40
N LEU A 177 -11.71 0.77 -16.49
CA LEU A 177 -10.56 1.10 -15.65
C LEU A 177 -10.06 2.53 -15.93
N LEU A 178 -10.00 2.92 -17.20
CA LEU A 178 -9.62 4.25 -17.62
C LEU A 178 -10.60 5.31 -17.11
N ILE A 179 -11.92 5.05 -17.18
CA ILE A 179 -12.95 5.94 -16.63
C ILE A 179 -12.77 6.11 -15.12
N ALA A 180 -12.63 5.01 -14.38
CA ALA A 180 -12.40 5.06 -12.93
C ALA A 180 -11.15 5.88 -12.59
N PHE A 181 -10.09 5.72 -13.37
CA PHE A 181 -8.84 6.45 -13.23
C PHE A 181 -9.01 7.95 -13.53
N VAL A 182 -9.71 8.33 -14.59
CA VAL A 182 -9.95 9.74 -14.94
C VAL A 182 -10.77 10.43 -13.84
N VAL A 183 -11.80 9.76 -13.33
CA VAL A 183 -12.61 10.26 -12.20
C VAL A 183 -11.74 10.45 -10.96
N LEU A 184 -10.92 9.45 -10.61
CA LEU A 184 -9.95 9.53 -9.51
C LEU A 184 -9.00 10.73 -9.69
N ALA A 185 -8.46 10.91 -10.89
CA ALA A 185 -7.55 11.99 -11.20
C ALA A 185 -8.22 13.36 -11.04
N ALA A 186 -9.43 13.51 -11.55
CA ALA A 186 -10.19 14.75 -11.53
C ALA A 186 -10.54 15.21 -10.09
N PHE A 187 -11.11 14.34 -9.26
CA PHE A 187 -11.44 14.75 -7.89
C PHE A 187 -10.19 14.92 -7.00
N THR A 188 -9.13 14.15 -7.24
CA THR A 188 -7.86 14.34 -6.52
C THR A 188 -7.22 15.68 -6.87
N TYR A 189 -7.23 16.05 -8.13
CA TYR A 189 -6.72 17.35 -8.61
C TYR A 189 -7.46 18.52 -7.95
N SER A 190 -8.80 18.43 -7.91
CA SER A 190 -9.66 19.51 -7.41
C SER A 190 -9.74 19.61 -5.88
N SER A 191 -9.58 18.50 -5.16
CA SER A 191 -9.86 18.44 -3.70
C SER A 191 -8.66 18.04 -2.85
N GLY A 192 -7.56 17.57 -3.47
CA GLY A 192 -6.38 17.06 -2.77
C GLY A 192 -6.72 15.92 -1.82
N LEU A 193 -6.04 15.86 -0.67
CA LEU A 193 -6.20 14.81 0.34
C LEU A 193 -7.59 14.80 1.00
N ARG A 194 -8.37 15.89 0.89
CA ARG A 194 -9.74 15.94 1.42
C ARG A 194 -10.68 14.97 0.74
N ALA A 195 -10.50 14.74 -0.58
CA ALA A 195 -11.32 13.78 -1.32
C ALA A 195 -11.15 12.35 -0.78
N PRO A 196 -9.95 11.75 -0.80
CA PRO A 196 -9.78 10.41 -0.24
C PRO A 196 -10.12 10.32 1.24
N ALA A 197 -9.91 11.37 2.04
CA ALA A 197 -10.28 11.39 3.46
C ALA A 197 -11.79 11.33 3.70
N SER A 198 -12.60 12.01 2.88
CA SER A 198 -14.06 11.95 2.98
C SER A 198 -14.63 10.63 2.46
N ILE A 199 -14.06 10.12 1.36
CA ILE A 199 -14.46 8.85 0.75
C ILE A 199 -14.09 7.66 1.66
N ALA A 200 -12.98 7.76 2.40
CA ALA A 200 -12.51 6.68 3.28
C ALA A 200 -13.57 6.24 4.30
N ILE A 201 -14.41 7.17 4.79
CA ILE A 201 -15.50 6.86 5.72
C ILE A 201 -16.52 5.92 5.07
N VAL A 202 -17.00 6.28 3.87
CA VAL A 202 -17.96 5.46 3.13
C VAL A 202 -17.36 4.13 2.71
N LYS A 203 -16.13 4.17 2.25
CA LYS A 203 -15.34 3.00 1.87
C LYS A 203 -15.31 1.97 2.99
N ASP A 204 -14.92 2.38 4.19
CA ASP A 204 -14.75 1.45 5.31
C ASP A 204 -16.08 0.89 5.79
N VAL A 205 -17.15 1.68 5.77
CA VAL A 205 -18.52 1.17 6.05
C VAL A 205 -18.89 0.06 5.07
N LEU A 206 -18.68 0.26 3.76
CA LEU A 206 -18.97 -0.76 2.75
C LEU A 206 -18.09 -2.01 2.93
N ILE A 207 -16.83 -1.83 3.30
CA ILE A 207 -15.87 -2.90 3.59
C ILE A 207 -16.34 -3.73 4.79
N TYR A 208 -16.71 -3.09 5.91
CA TYR A 208 -17.22 -3.79 7.09
C TYR A 208 -18.51 -4.54 6.79
N ILE A 209 -19.46 -3.92 6.07
CA ILE A 209 -20.69 -4.61 5.66
C ILE A 209 -20.35 -5.85 4.83
N THR A 210 -19.51 -5.72 3.81
CA THR A 210 -19.13 -6.83 2.92
C THR A 210 -18.43 -7.94 3.70
N ALA A 211 -17.38 -7.60 4.45
CA ALA A 211 -16.55 -8.57 5.14
C ALA A 211 -17.32 -9.31 6.25
N LEU A 212 -18.06 -8.60 7.10
CA LEU A 212 -18.83 -9.20 8.18
C LEU A 212 -19.97 -10.08 7.66
N THR A 213 -20.66 -9.63 6.60
CA THR A 213 -21.70 -10.46 5.98
C THR A 213 -21.09 -11.74 5.40
N ALA A 214 -19.99 -11.63 4.67
CA ALA A 214 -19.35 -12.78 4.04
C ALA A 214 -18.79 -13.76 5.06
N ILE A 215 -18.14 -13.29 6.14
CA ILE A 215 -17.56 -14.16 7.19
C ILE A 215 -18.63 -14.91 8.01
N ILE A 216 -19.87 -14.42 8.00
CA ILE A 216 -20.99 -15.07 8.68
C ILE A 216 -21.74 -15.98 7.71
N VAL A 217 -22.16 -15.45 6.57
CA VAL A 217 -23.08 -16.12 5.64
C VAL A 217 -22.40 -17.30 4.93
N ILE A 218 -21.17 -17.12 4.44
CA ILE A 218 -20.48 -18.18 3.69
C ILE A 218 -20.23 -19.41 4.55
N PRO A 219 -19.69 -19.32 5.79
CA PRO A 219 -19.59 -20.49 6.65
C PRO A 219 -20.93 -21.16 6.97
N MET A 220 -22.01 -20.39 7.14
CA MET A 220 -23.34 -20.98 7.33
C MET A 220 -23.79 -21.80 6.12
N GLN A 221 -23.56 -21.31 4.91
CA GLN A 221 -23.86 -22.03 3.66
C GLN A 221 -23.01 -23.29 3.49
N LEU A 222 -21.73 -23.24 3.89
CA LEU A 222 -20.77 -24.35 3.76
C LEU A 222 -20.83 -25.36 4.93
N GLY A 223 -21.74 -25.17 5.90
CA GLY A 223 -21.95 -26.06 7.03
C GLY A 223 -20.98 -25.87 8.19
N GLY A 224 -20.42 -24.66 8.32
CA GLY A 224 -19.60 -24.21 9.43
C GLY A 224 -18.10 -24.31 9.20
N PHE A 225 -17.33 -23.61 10.04
CA PHE A 225 -15.86 -23.56 9.94
C PHE A 225 -15.21 -24.95 10.01
N GLY A 226 -15.75 -25.90 10.78
CA GLY A 226 -15.21 -27.26 10.85
C GLY A 226 -15.21 -27.95 9.50
N LYS A 227 -16.29 -27.84 8.72
CA LYS A 227 -16.36 -28.41 7.38
C LYS A 227 -15.44 -27.68 6.40
N ILE A 228 -15.34 -26.36 6.52
CA ILE A 228 -14.43 -25.55 5.68
C ILE A 228 -12.98 -26.02 5.88
N PHE A 229 -12.51 -26.09 7.13
CA PHE A 229 -11.13 -26.51 7.39
C PHE A 229 -10.88 -27.98 7.04
N ALA A 230 -11.88 -28.87 7.17
CA ALA A 230 -11.77 -30.25 6.71
C ALA A 230 -11.66 -30.38 5.19
N ALA A 231 -12.21 -29.42 4.43
CA ALA A 231 -12.11 -29.40 2.96
C ALA A 231 -10.78 -28.85 2.44
N VAL A 232 -10.04 -28.09 3.27
CA VAL A 232 -8.76 -27.52 2.89
C VAL A 232 -7.65 -28.57 3.02
N PRO A 233 -6.80 -28.79 2.00
CA PRO A 233 -5.66 -29.71 2.10
C PRO A 233 -4.74 -29.35 3.27
N ALA A 234 -4.29 -30.34 4.03
CA ALA A 234 -3.45 -30.15 5.22
C ALA A 234 -2.17 -29.33 4.94
N GLN A 235 -1.60 -29.49 3.74
CA GLN A 235 -0.42 -28.73 3.29
C GLN A 235 -0.69 -27.21 3.17
N LYS A 236 -1.95 -26.82 3.00
CA LYS A 236 -2.34 -25.40 2.96
C LYS A 236 -2.72 -24.84 4.33
N LEU A 237 -3.05 -25.70 5.30
CA LEU A 237 -3.36 -25.29 6.67
C LEU A 237 -2.11 -25.05 7.52
N LEU A 238 -0.99 -25.65 7.14
CA LEU A 238 0.24 -25.62 7.92
C LEU A 238 1.37 -24.92 7.12
N LEU A 239 2.30 -24.33 7.86
CA LEU A 239 3.58 -23.91 7.29
C LEU A 239 4.44 -25.16 7.02
N ALA A 240 5.17 -25.16 5.91
CA ALA A 240 6.14 -26.22 5.64
C ALA A 240 7.20 -26.24 6.76
N ILE A 241 7.31 -27.41 7.39
CA ILE A 241 8.20 -27.61 8.53
C ILE A 241 9.68 -27.51 8.12
N PRO A 242 10.58 -27.15 9.06
CA PRO A 242 12.01 -27.20 8.83
C PRO A 242 12.47 -28.60 8.39
N GLY A 243 13.40 -28.63 7.45
CA GLY A 243 14.09 -29.84 7.00
C GLY A 243 15.53 -29.89 7.51
N ALA A 244 16.30 -30.93 7.09
CA ALA A 244 17.70 -31.11 7.52
C ALA A 244 18.58 -29.87 7.22
N ASN A 245 18.36 -29.20 6.09
CA ASN A 245 19.15 -28.07 5.63
C ASN A 245 18.31 -26.82 5.28
N THR A 246 17.13 -26.67 5.85
CA THR A 246 16.26 -25.51 5.58
C THR A 246 15.31 -25.22 6.74
N THR A 247 14.99 -23.95 6.94
CA THR A 247 13.97 -23.50 7.88
C THR A 247 12.53 -23.72 7.38
N GLY A 248 12.34 -24.31 6.19
CA GLY A 248 11.03 -24.45 5.58
C GLY A 248 10.37 -23.10 5.34
N SER A 249 9.08 -22.97 5.62
CA SER A 249 8.34 -21.72 5.50
C SER A 249 8.45 -20.79 6.71
N TYR A 250 9.07 -21.23 7.82
CA TYR A 250 9.05 -20.46 9.09
C TYR A 250 9.80 -19.14 8.98
N SER A 251 11.04 -19.16 8.43
CA SER A 251 11.81 -17.92 8.24
C SER A 251 11.15 -17.00 7.21
N GLY A 252 10.55 -17.57 6.15
CA GLY A 252 9.78 -16.81 5.17
C GLY A 252 8.61 -16.08 5.82
N TYR A 253 7.80 -16.78 6.58
CA TYR A 253 6.67 -16.21 7.32
C TYR A 253 7.10 -15.10 8.29
N ALA A 254 8.10 -15.38 9.13
CA ALA A 254 8.58 -14.44 10.14
C ALA A 254 9.18 -13.17 9.50
N THR A 255 10.00 -13.34 8.46
CA THR A 255 10.64 -12.20 7.78
C THR A 255 9.65 -11.40 6.93
N LEU A 256 8.64 -12.04 6.31
CA LEU A 256 7.55 -11.34 5.64
C LEU A 256 6.77 -10.48 6.64
N ALA A 257 6.42 -11.01 7.80
CA ALA A 257 5.73 -10.26 8.84
C ALA A 257 6.58 -9.09 9.35
N LEU A 258 7.83 -9.32 9.73
CA LEU A 258 8.73 -8.30 10.25
C LEU A 258 9.06 -7.22 9.21
N GLY A 259 9.47 -7.63 8.02
CA GLY A 259 9.86 -6.69 6.95
C GLY A 259 8.69 -5.84 6.47
N SER A 260 7.49 -6.43 6.34
CA SER A 260 6.28 -5.66 5.98
C SER A 260 5.89 -4.68 7.08
N ALA A 261 6.00 -5.05 8.36
CA ALA A 261 5.76 -4.15 9.48
C ALA A 261 6.72 -2.95 9.49
N MET A 262 8.00 -3.19 9.24
CA MET A 262 9.02 -2.14 9.18
C MET A 262 8.88 -1.24 7.95
N ALA A 263 8.31 -1.75 6.86
CA ALA A 263 8.17 -1.02 5.60
C ALA A 263 6.90 -0.14 5.56
N LEU A 264 5.77 -0.58 6.15
CA LEU A 264 4.45 -0.01 5.88
C LEU A 264 4.38 1.51 6.09
N PHE A 265 4.81 2.01 7.25
CA PHE A 265 4.73 3.45 7.55
C PHE A 265 5.88 4.28 6.96
N LEU A 266 6.84 3.65 6.31
CA LEU A 266 7.84 4.33 5.49
C LEU A 266 7.30 4.69 4.10
N TYR A 267 6.25 4.01 3.63
CA TYR A 267 5.60 4.40 2.39
C TYR A 267 5.06 5.82 2.48
N PRO A 268 5.26 6.62 1.42
CA PRO A 268 4.89 8.04 1.43
C PRO A 268 3.42 8.31 1.74
N HIS A 269 2.51 7.44 1.29
CA HIS A 269 1.07 7.60 1.51
C HIS A 269 0.67 7.36 2.96
N SER A 270 1.22 6.33 3.60
CA SER A 270 1.00 6.06 5.02
C SER A 270 1.54 7.20 5.88
N LEU A 271 2.73 7.70 5.56
CA LEU A 271 3.30 8.87 6.24
C LEU A 271 2.46 10.13 5.99
N THR A 272 1.94 10.35 4.78
CA THR A 272 1.02 11.45 4.47
C THR A 272 -0.24 11.39 5.34
N GLY A 273 -0.83 10.20 5.52
CA GLY A 273 -1.94 9.98 6.43
C GLY A 273 -1.62 10.37 7.87
N ILE A 274 -0.45 9.97 8.36
CA ILE A 274 0.03 10.30 9.72
C ILE A 274 0.28 11.80 9.86
N LEU A 275 1.00 12.43 8.93
CA LEU A 275 1.34 13.85 8.98
C LEU A 275 0.12 14.77 8.80
N SER A 276 -0.99 14.27 8.24
CA SER A 276 -2.25 15.01 8.11
C SER A 276 -3.05 15.10 9.40
N ALA A 277 -2.68 14.32 10.43
CA ALA A 277 -3.32 14.34 11.74
C ALA A 277 -3.18 15.71 12.41
N SER A 278 -4.24 16.13 13.12
CA SER A 278 -4.31 17.44 13.79
C SER A 278 -3.50 17.51 15.10
N SER A 279 -3.10 16.38 15.64
CA SER A 279 -2.33 16.32 16.89
C SER A 279 -1.64 14.97 17.10
N GLY A 280 -0.56 14.96 17.88
CA GLY A 280 0.08 13.73 18.34
C GLY A 280 -0.84 12.86 19.21
N HIS A 281 -1.88 13.43 19.84
CA HIS A 281 -2.92 12.69 20.54
C HIS A 281 -3.79 11.87 19.55
N ALA A 282 -4.12 12.44 18.38
CA ALA A 282 -4.87 11.71 17.36
C ALA A 282 -4.08 10.47 16.92
N ILE A 283 -2.76 10.59 16.71
CA ILE A 283 -1.89 9.47 16.35
C ILE A 283 -1.84 8.42 17.47
N ARG A 284 -1.67 8.84 18.72
CA ARG A 284 -1.63 7.95 19.89
C ARG A 284 -2.93 7.15 20.04
N ARG A 285 -4.10 7.80 19.90
CA ARG A 285 -5.40 7.12 19.95
C ARG A 285 -5.56 6.15 18.80
N ASN A 286 -5.09 6.51 17.62
CA ASN A 286 -5.12 5.62 16.46
C ASN A 286 -4.24 4.39 16.67
N ALA A 287 -3.05 4.51 17.25
CA ALA A 287 -2.21 3.37 17.56
C ALA A 287 -2.92 2.33 18.46
N ALA A 288 -3.83 2.79 19.33
CA ALA A 288 -4.63 1.90 20.19
C ALA A 288 -5.87 1.32 19.49
N LEU A 289 -6.49 2.05 18.53
CA LEU A 289 -7.73 1.65 17.88
C LEU A 289 -7.54 0.82 16.59
N LEU A 290 -6.42 1.03 15.91
CA LEU A 290 -6.10 0.39 14.63
C LEU A 290 -5.96 -1.16 14.69
N PRO A 291 -5.63 -1.82 15.82
CA PRO A 291 -5.64 -3.29 15.90
C PRO A 291 -6.95 -3.94 15.46
N GLY A 292 -8.08 -3.24 15.57
CA GLY A 292 -9.36 -3.71 15.04
C GLY A 292 -9.33 -4.03 13.54
N TYR A 293 -8.52 -3.29 12.77
CA TYR A 293 -8.30 -3.59 11.35
C TYR A 293 -7.54 -4.92 11.14
N SER A 294 -6.59 -5.24 12.00
CA SER A 294 -5.82 -6.49 11.89
C SER A 294 -6.69 -7.73 12.09
N VAL A 295 -7.67 -7.66 12.99
CA VAL A 295 -8.65 -8.74 13.18
C VAL A 295 -9.45 -8.96 11.89
N MET A 296 -9.96 -7.88 11.29
CA MET A 296 -10.71 -7.97 10.05
C MET A 296 -9.86 -8.49 8.88
N LEU A 297 -8.59 -8.08 8.80
CA LEU A 297 -7.66 -8.61 7.80
C LEU A 297 -7.48 -10.13 7.94
N GLY A 298 -7.37 -10.63 9.17
CA GLY A 298 -7.31 -12.07 9.44
C GLY A 298 -8.57 -12.80 8.97
N LEU A 299 -9.75 -12.22 9.21
CA LEU A 299 -11.02 -12.77 8.73
C LEU A 299 -11.11 -12.78 7.19
N LEU A 300 -10.64 -11.73 6.53
CA LEU A 300 -10.60 -11.67 5.07
C LEU A 300 -9.61 -12.68 4.48
N ALA A 301 -8.48 -12.94 5.14
CA ALA A 301 -7.54 -13.96 4.69
C ALA A 301 -8.17 -15.36 4.61
N LEU A 302 -9.14 -15.66 5.50
CA LEU A 302 -9.90 -16.93 5.48
C LEU A 302 -10.73 -17.14 4.21
N PHE A 303 -11.05 -16.07 3.47
CA PHE A 303 -11.80 -16.20 2.22
C PHE A 303 -11.07 -17.08 1.21
N GLY A 304 -9.73 -17.12 1.23
CA GLY A 304 -8.97 -18.06 0.42
C GLY A 304 -9.30 -19.52 0.72
N PHE A 305 -9.55 -19.86 1.99
CA PHE A 305 -9.99 -21.20 2.41
C PHE A 305 -11.47 -21.43 2.09
N PHE A 306 -12.31 -20.40 2.16
CA PHE A 306 -13.71 -20.51 1.75
C PHE A 306 -13.84 -20.82 0.25
N VAL A 307 -12.97 -20.23 -0.59
CA VAL A 307 -12.90 -20.55 -2.03
C VAL A 307 -12.63 -22.03 -2.26
N ILE A 308 -11.66 -22.60 -1.52
CA ILE A 308 -11.33 -24.03 -1.62
C ILE A 308 -12.52 -24.89 -1.17
N ALA A 309 -13.13 -24.54 -0.03
CA ALA A 309 -14.25 -25.31 0.53
C ALA A 309 -15.51 -25.24 -0.34
N ALA A 310 -15.78 -24.08 -0.95
CA ALA A 310 -16.89 -23.91 -1.90
C ALA A 310 -16.60 -24.54 -3.28
N GLY A 311 -15.32 -24.82 -3.61
CA GLY A 311 -14.92 -25.43 -4.87
C GLY A 311 -15.17 -24.55 -6.10
N VAL A 312 -15.29 -23.23 -5.92
CA VAL A 312 -15.65 -22.30 -7.01
C VAL A 312 -14.60 -22.24 -8.12
N ASP A 313 -13.35 -22.56 -7.80
CA ASP A 313 -12.24 -22.67 -8.75
C ASP A 313 -12.41 -23.81 -9.78
N LYS A 314 -13.27 -24.79 -9.45
CA LYS A 314 -13.56 -25.96 -10.29
C LYS A 314 -14.83 -25.80 -11.11
N LEU A 315 -15.61 -24.75 -10.89
CA LEU A 315 -16.85 -24.51 -11.59
C LEU A 315 -16.60 -23.92 -12.98
N PRO A 316 -17.18 -24.51 -14.06
CA PRO A 316 -16.95 -24.05 -15.44
C PRO A 316 -17.30 -22.57 -15.66
N GLU A 317 -18.30 -22.07 -14.95
CA GLU A 317 -18.78 -20.68 -15.03
C GLU A 317 -17.73 -19.65 -14.62
N TYR A 318 -16.78 -20.02 -13.75
CA TYR A 318 -15.70 -19.15 -13.27
C TYR A 318 -14.35 -19.41 -13.96
N ALA A 319 -14.25 -20.44 -14.78
CA ALA A 319 -12.99 -20.86 -15.40
C ALA A 319 -12.33 -19.75 -16.23
N ALA A 320 -13.12 -18.95 -16.95
CA ALA A 320 -12.62 -17.82 -17.73
C ALA A 320 -11.98 -16.74 -16.85
N GLY A 321 -12.59 -16.42 -15.70
CA GLY A 321 -12.06 -15.45 -14.74
C GLY A 321 -10.75 -15.94 -14.11
N PHE A 322 -10.66 -17.18 -13.67
CA PHE A 322 -9.43 -17.77 -13.16
C PHE A 322 -8.32 -17.84 -14.23
N LYS A 323 -8.67 -18.12 -15.49
CA LYS A 323 -7.71 -18.09 -16.60
C LYS A 323 -7.14 -16.68 -16.83
N GLN A 324 -7.97 -15.65 -16.72
CA GLN A 324 -7.58 -14.26 -16.98
C GLN A 324 -6.83 -13.64 -15.81
N PHE A 325 -7.32 -13.83 -14.58
CA PHE A 325 -6.85 -13.11 -13.38
C PHE A 325 -6.09 -14.00 -12.39
N GLY A 326 -5.97 -15.31 -12.68
CA GLY A 326 -5.35 -16.27 -11.77
C GLY A 326 -6.06 -16.30 -10.41
N ASN A 327 -5.28 -16.47 -9.35
CA ASN A 327 -5.78 -16.53 -7.97
C ASN A 327 -6.48 -15.25 -7.51
N ASN A 328 -6.24 -14.11 -8.16
CA ASN A 328 -6.90 -12.84 -7.81
C ASN A 328 -8.41 -12.87 -8.08
N PHE A 329 -8.89 -13.82 -8.91
CA PHE A 329 -10.32 -14.02 -9.14
C PHE A 329 -11.01 -14.80 -8.01
N ALA A 330 -10.28 -15.35 -7.07
CA ALA A 330 -10.80 -16.23 -6.01
C ALA A 330 -11.95 -15.58 -5.20
N VAL A 331 -11.72 -14.38 -4.66
CA VAL A 331 -12.75 -13.67 -3.89
C VAL A 331 -13.92 -13.21 -4.75
N PRO A 332 -13.73 -12.59 -5.92
CA PRO A 332 -14.83 -12.30 -6.82
C PRO A 332 -15.69 -13.51 -7.17
N ALA A 333 -15.10 -14.66 -7.50
CA ALA A 333 -15.83 -15.91 -7.77
C ALA A 333 -16.64 -16.36 -6.54
N LEU A 334 -16.05 -16.32 -5.35
CA LEU A 334 -16.72 -16.68 -4.11
C LEU A 334 -17.93 -15.78 -3.82
N ILE A 335 -17.80 -14.47 -4.03
CA ILE A 335 -18.89 -13.50 -3.81
C ILE A 335 -20.00 -13.72 -4.84
N LEU A 336 -19.66 -13.91 -6.12
CA LEU A 336 -20.63 -14.20 -7.19
C LEU A 336 -21.42 -15.49 -6.91
N HIS A 337 -20.75 -16.50 -6.37
CA HIS A 337 -21.36 -17.80 -6.04
C HIS A 337 -22.27 -17.74 -4.82
N SER A 338 -21.89 -16.98 -3.81
CA SER A 338 -22.50 -17.04 -2.46
C SER A 338 -23.62 -16.03 -2.24
N PHE A 339 -23.70 -14.96 -3.06
CA PHE A 339 -24.60 -13.84 -2.78
C PHE A 339 -25.49 -13.44 -3.95
N PRO A 340 -26.66 -12.84 -3.67
CA PRO A 340 -27.54 -12.28 -4.70
C PRO A 340 -26.89 -11.07 -5.38
N ALA A 341 -27.30 -10.80 -6.61
CA ALA A 341 -26.69 -9.80 -7.49
C ALA A 341 -26.58 -8.39 -6.89
N TRP A 342 -27.58 -7.94 -6.11
CA TRP A 342 -27.52 -6.63 -5.47
C TRP A 342 -26.40 -6.53 -4.43
N PHE A 343 -26.16 -7.61 -3.65
CA PHE A 343 -25.07 -7.64 -2.66
C PHE A 343 -23.69 -7.78 -3.34
N VAL A 344 -23.63 -8.56 -4.42
CA VAL A 344 -22.42 -8.60 -5.27
C VAL A 344 -22.02 -7.19 -5.71
N GLY A 345 -22.97 -6.37 -6.13
CA GLY A 345 -22.72 -4.97 -6.49
C GLY A 345 -22.14 -4.14 -5.34
N ILE A 346 -22.65 -4.30 -4.11
CA ILE A 346 -22.14 -3.64 -2.91
C ILE A 346 -20.71 -4.12 -2.60
N ALA A 347 -20.48 -5.43 -2.61
CA ALA A 347 -19.19 -6.03 -2.30
C ALA A 347 -18.11 -5.60 -3.32
N PHE A 348 -18.45 -5.57 -4.59
CA PHE A 348 -17.55 -5.13 -5.64
C PHE A 348 -17.29 -3.63 -5.60
N ALA A 349 -18.30 -2.83 -5.25
CA ALA A 349 -18.10 -1.41 -4.97
C ALA A 349 -17.16 -1.20 -3.77
N ALA A 350 -17.30 -1.97 -2.70
CA ALA A 350 -16.38 -1.92 -1.55
C ALA A 350 -14.94 -2.20 -1.96
N ILE A 351 -14.70 -3.21 -2.80
CA ILE A 351 -13.37 -3.56 -3.31
C ILE A 351 -12.83 -2.46 -4.24
N GLY A 352 -13.63 -2.03 -5.22
CA GLY A 352 -13.21 -1.02 -6.20
C GLY A 352 -12.92 0.35 -5.55
N ILE A 353 -13.81 0.82 -4.66
CA ILE A 353 -13.61 2.05 -3.90
C ILE A 353 -12.44 1.87 -2.91
N GLY A 354 -12.32 0.67 -2.30
CA GLY A 354 -11.20 0.28 -1.46
C GLY A 354 -9.84 0.41 -2.14
N ALA A 355 -9.80 0.21 -3.44
CA ALA A 355 -8.61 0.39 -4.25
C ALA A 355 -8.36 1.86 -4.65
N LEU A 356 -9.43 2.62 -4.97
CA LEU A 356 -9.31 4.01 -5.44
C LEU A 356 -8.74 4.96 -4.39
N VAL A 357 -9.19 4.85 -3.13
CA VAL A 357 -8.78 5.78 -2.06
C VAL A 357 -7.27 5.71 -1.81
N PRO A 358 -6.65 4.55 -1.59
CA PRO A 358 -5.20 4.45 -1.45
C PRO A 358 -4.45 4.93 -2.69
N ALA A 359 -4.91 4.61 -3.91
CA ALA A 359 -4.29 5.09 -5.14
C ALA A 359 -4.25 6.63 -5.22
N ALA A 360 -5.32 7.31 -4.75
CA ALA A 360 -5.35 8.76 -4.64
C ALA A 360 -4.28 9.27 -3.67
N ILE A 361 -4.22 8.72 -2.46
CA ILE A 361 -3.28 9.14 -1.42
C ILE A 361 -1.83 8.89 -1.86
N MET A 362 -1.56 7.72 -2.45
CA MET A 362 -0.25 7.34 -2.99
C MET A 362 0.26 8.35 -4.02
N SER A 363 -0.60 8.76 -4.96
CA SER A 363 -0.24 9.73 -5.99
C SER A 363 -0.01 11.14 -5.44
N ILE A 364 -0.78 11.57 -4.44
CA ILE A 364 -0.58 12.83 -3.71
C ILE A 364 0.76 12.81 -2.97
N ALA A 365 1.05 11.73 -2.26
CA ALA A 365 2.26 11.57 -1.48
C ALA A 365 3.53 11.58 -2.36
N ALA A 366 3.48 10.86 -3.50
CA ALA A 366 4.57 10.90 -4.49
C ALA A 366 4.76 12.30 -5.09
N ALA A 367 3.67 13.02 -5.35
CA ALA A 367 3.71 14.39 -5.83
C ALA A 367 4.30 15.36 -4.80
N ASN A 368 3.95 15.21 -3.51
CA ASN A 368 4.55 15.99 -2.43
C ASN A 368 6.06 15.78 -2.35
N LEU A 369 6.52 14.52 -2.44
CA LEU A 369 7.95 14.18 -2.47
C LEU A 369 8.66 14.84 -3.64
N TYR A 370 8.12 14.73 -4.86
CA TYR A 370 8.73 15.34 -6.02
C TYR A 370 8.81 16.86 -5.88
N THR A 371 7.71 17.49 -5.51
CA THR A 371 7.62 18.96 -5.44
C THR A 371 8.56 19.54 -4.40
N ARG A 372 8.60 18.97 -3.19
CA ARG A 372 9.43 19.47 -2.10
C ARG A 372 10.90 19.12 -2.24
N ASN A 373 11.22 17.88 -2.62
CA ASN A 373 12.57 17.34 -2.49
C ASN A 373 13.32 17.19 -3.83
N ILE A 374 12.62 17.32 -4.96
CA ILE A 374 13.25 17.37 -6.29
C ILE A 374 13.09 18.76 -6.90
N HIS A 375 11.83 19.19 -7.13
CA HIS A 375 11.61 20.45 -7.83
C HIS A 375 12.15 21.65 -7.06
N ARG A 376 11.79 21.78 -5.77
CA ARG A 376 12.23 22.91 -4.95
C ARG A 376 13.74 22.89 -4.64
N GLU A 377 14.34 21.71 -4.47
CA GLU A 377 15.75 21.60 -4.10
C GLU A 377 16.69 21.77 -5.31
N PHE A 378 16.29 21.29 -6.52
CA PHE A 378 17.19 21.19 -7.68
C PHE A 378 16.78 22.01 -8.89
N ILE A 379 15.50 22.37 -9.05
CA ILE A 379 14.99 23.02 -10.27
C ILE A 379 14.64 24.49 -10.00
N ASN A 380 13.75 24.76 -9.05
CA ASN A 380 13.34 26.12 -8.67
C ASN A 380 13.35 26.26 -7.15
N LYS A 381 14.35 26.96 -6.62
CA LYS A 381 14.55 27.08 -5.16
C LYS A 381 13.54 28.00 -4.46
N ASN A 382 12.88 28.88 -5.19
CA ASN A 382 11.96 29.88 -4.66
C ASN A 382 10.62 29.87 -5.41
N PRO A 383 9.91 28.72 -5.46
CA PRO A 383 8.59 28.69 -6.08
C PRO A 383 7.59 29.43 -5.20
N THR A 384 6.61 30.08 -5.80
CA THR A 384 5.44 30.58 -5.06
C THR A 384 4.57 29.39 -4.59
N ASP A 385 3.78 29.59 -3.54
CA ASP A 385 2.86 28.56 -3.02
C ASP A 385 1.95 28.00 -4.12
N LYS A 386 1.42 28.86 -4.97
CA LYS A 386 0.59 28.49 -6.11
C LYS A 386 1.34 27.63 -7.13
N GLN A 387 2.61 27.94 -7.41
CA GLN A 387 3.46 27.13 -8.30
C GLN A 387 3.74 25.76 -7.68
N GLU A 388 4.09 25.69 -6.38
CA GLU A 388 4.29 24.42 -5.69
C GLU A 388 3.04 23.54 -5.77
N SER A 389 1.88 24.08 -5.43
CA SER A 389 0.63 23.33 -5.47
C SER A 389 0.27 22.88 -6.89
N HIS A 390 0.46 23.74 -7.89
CA HIS A 390 0.19 23.38 -9.29
C HIS A 390 1.10 22.24 -9.77
N ILE A 391 2.39 22.31 -9.47
CA ILE A 391 3.35 21.25 -9.82
C ILE A 391 2.95 19.93 -9.15
N ALA A 392 2.59 19.94 -7.86
CA ALA A 392 2.14 18.75 -7.18
C ALA A 392 0.89 18.15 -7.83
N LYS A 393 -0.09 18.96 -8.19
CA LYS A 393 -1.30 18.53 -8.91
C LYS A 393 -0.95 17.84 -10.24
N VAL A 394 -0.06 18.43 -11.05
CA VAL A 394 0.39 17.87 -12.33
C VAL A 394 1.18 16.58 -12.12
N VAL A 395 2.13 16.54 -11.18
CA VAL A 395 2.93 15.35 -10.89
C VAL A 395 2.03 14.21 -10.37
N SER A 396 1.01 14.51 -9.57
CA SER A 396 0.03 13.50 -9.15
C SER A 396 -0.68 12.84 -10.34
N LEU A 397 -0.98 13.58 -11.40
CA LEU A 397 -1.53 13.03 -12.66
C LEU A 397 -0.50 12.14 -13.38
N ILE A 398 0.75 12.61 -13.47
CA ILE A 398 1.85 11.86 -14.12
C ILE A 398 2.10 10.53 -13.40
N VAL A 399 2.13 10.55 -12.06
CA VAL A 399 2.31 9.34 -11.24
C VAL A 399 1.19 8.33 -11.49
N LYS A 400 -0.06 8.80 -11.53
CA LYS A 400 -1.21 7.95 -11.85
C LYS A 400 -1.11 7.37 -13.27
N ALA A 401 -0.80 8.19 -14.25
CA ALA A 401 -0.62 7.76 -15.64
C ALA A 401 0.51 6.72 -15.76
N GLY A 402 1.63 6.94 -15.06
CA GLY A 402 2.73 5.98 -15.01
C GLY A 402 2.33 4.64 -14.40
N ALA A 403 1.53 4.64 -13.33
CA ALA A 403 1.01 3.42 -12.73
C ALA A 403 0.02 2.69 -13.67
N LEU A 404 -0.81 3.43 -14.40
CA LEU A 404 -1.70 2.85 -15.41
C LEU A 404 -0.90 2.20 -16.54
N VAL A 405 0.12 2.88 -17.06
CA VAL A 405 1.02 2.30 -18.07
C VAL A 405 1.70 1.04 -17.52
N PHE A 406 2.19 1.09 -16.28
CA PHE A 406 2.83 -0.06 -15.65
C PHE A 406 1.91 -1.30 -15.61
N ILE A 407 0.63 -1.14 -15.24
CA ILE A 407 -0.31 -2.27 -15.15
C ILE A 407 -0.65 -2.87 -16.52
N LEU A 408 -0.60 -2.09 -17.59
CA LEU A 408 -0.86 -2.60 -18.92
C LEU A 408 0.23 -3.61 -19.41
N PHE A 409 1.42 -3.56 -18.81
CA PHE A 409 2.54 -4.42 -19.17
C PHE A 409 2.83 -5.52 -18.12
N VAL A 410 2.26 -5.43 -16.91
CA VAL A 410 2.50 -6.40 -15.83
C VAL A 410 1.31 -7.35 -15.70
N PRO A 411 1.53 -8.67 -15.75
CA PRO A 411 0.46 -9.64 -15.57
C PRO A 411 -0.22 -9.49 -14.19
N THR A 412 -1.55 -9.44 -14.18
CA THR A 412 -2.38 -9.22 -12.99
C THR A 412 -2.21 -10.26 -11.90
N GLN A 413 -1.72 -11.45 -12.24
CA GLN A 413 -1.46 -12.54 -11.28
C GLN A 413 -0.40 -12.21 -10.23
N TYR A 414 0.45 -11.20 -10.45
CA TYR A 414 1.52 -10.78 -9.54
C TYR A 414 1.09 -9.70 -8.52
N ALA A 415 -0.20 -9.59 -8.22
CA ALA A 415 -0.74 -8.50 -7.40
C ALA A 415 -0.03 -8.33 -6.04
N ILE A 416 0.13 -9.42 -5.26
CA ILE A 416 0.78 -9.32 -3.94
C ILE A 416 2.28 -9.05 -4.06
N GLN A 417 2.93 -9.59 -5.10
CA GLN A 417 4.34 -9.35 -5.36
C GLN A 417 4.65 -7.87 -5.61
N LEU A 418 3.72 -7.14 -6.24
CA LEU A 418 3.89 -5.71 -6.50
C LEU A 418 4.07 -4.89 -5.22
N GLN A 419 3.26 -5.15 -4.19
CA GLN A 419 3.39 -4.48 -2.89
C GLN A 419 4.67 -4.89 -2.17
N LEU A 420 4.98 -6.19 -2.16
CA LEU A 420 6.17 -6.70 -1.48
C LEU A 420 7.46 -6.27 -2.19
N LEU A 421 7.45 -6.13 -3.52
CA LEU A 421 8.57 -5.57 -4.28
C LEU A 421 8.85 -4.11 -3.88
N GLY A 422 7.81 -3.28 -3.81
CA GLY A 422 7.93 -1.93 -3.29
C GLY A 422 8.50 -1.89 -1.86
N GLY A 423 8.13 -2.88 -1.04
CA GLY A 423 8.66 -3.07 0.32
C GLY A 423 10.17 -3.28 0.38
N ILE A 424 10.76 -4.00 -0.58
CA ILE A 424 12.22 -4.22 -0.68
C ILE A 424 12.97 -2.88 -0.82
N TRP A 425 12.40 -1.95 -1.58
CA TRP A 425 13.03 -0.63 -1.79
C TRP A 425 12.74 0.33 -0.63
N ILE A 426 11.46 0.47 -0.22
CA ILE A 426 11.09 1.49 0.77
C ILE A 426 11.75 1.25 2.13
N ILE A 427 11.96 0.00 2.53
CA ILE A 427 12.58 -0.36 3.80
C ILE A 427 14.03 0.16 3.90
N GLN A 428 14.69 0.41 2.76
CA GLN A 428 16.05 0.97 2.75
C GLN A 428 16.11 2.40 3.30
N THR A 429 14.98 3.07 3.41
CA THR A 429 14.89 4.39 4.05
C THR A 429 14.80 4.33 5.57
N LEU A 430 14.59 3.14 6.16
CA LEU A 430 14.42 2.93 7.60
C LEU A 430 15.54 3.54 8.45
N PRO A 431 16.85 3.32 8.17
CA PRO A 431 17.90 3.89 9.00
C PRO A 431 17.86 5.43 9.04
N ALA A 432 17.60 6.07 7.89
CA ALA A 432 17.56 7.52 7.81
C ALA A 432 16.29 8.11 8.48
N VAL A 433 15.12 7.47 8.30
CA VAL A 433 13.85 8.01 8.77
C VAL A 433 13.56 7.58 10.21
N MET A 434 13.53 6.28 10.50
CA MET A 434 13.15 5.79 11.83
C MET A 434 14.28 5.98 12.85
N LEU A 435 15.50 5.50 12.55
CA LEU A 435 16.61 5.66 13.48
C LEU A 435 17.09 7.12 13.54
N GLY A 436 17.00 7.85 12.42
CA GLY A 436 17.27 9.29 12.38
C GLY A 436 16.42 10.11 13.34
N ALA A 437 15.21 9.66 13.68
CA ALA A 437 14.36 10.31 14.68
C ALA A 437 14.81 10.07 16.13
N TYR A 438 15.72 9.11 16.38
CA TYR A 438 16.16 8.73 17.73
C TYR A 438 17.64 9.00 18.02
N THR A 439 18.49 8.92 17.00
CA THR A 439 19.95 9.03 17.21
C THR A 439 20.58 10.03 16.27
N ARG A 440 21.56 10.75 16.79
CA ARG A 440 22.43 11.68 16.04
C ARG A 440 23.77 11.07 15.68
N TRP A 441 23.95 9.78 15.92
CA TRP A 441 25.22 9.08 15.75
C TRP A 441 25.61 8.88 14.29
N PHE A 442 24.63 8.59 13.42
CA PHE A 442 24.86 8.26 12.02
C PHE A 442 25.44 9.43 11.20
N ASN A 443 26.45 9.12 10.38
CA ASN A 443 26.90 10.02 9.32
C ASN A 443 25.99 9.92 8.10
N SER A 444 25.65 11.06 7.49
CA SER A 444 24.72 11.09 6.35
C SER A 444 25.24 10.38 5.10
N TRP A 445 26.54 10.40 4.85
CA TRP A 445 27.16 9.68 3.73
C TRP A 445 27.21 8.18 3.97
N ALA A 446 27.40 7.76 5.22
CA ALA A 446 27.32 6.34 5.60
C ALA A 446 25.90 5.80 5.41
N LEU A 447 24.87 6.57 5.77
CA LEU A 447 23.48 6.24 5.50
C LEU A 447 23.20 6.13 4.00
N LEU A 448 23.74 7.04 3.19
CA LEU A 448 23.58 7.01 1.74
C LEU A 448 24.26 5.78 1.12
N ALA A 449 25.47 5.43 1.58
CA ALA A 449 26.19 4.24 1.12
C ALA A 449 25.44 2.95 1.51
N GLY A 450 24.95 2.86 2.74
CA GLY A 450 24.12 1.75 3.21
C GLY A 450 22.83 1.60 2.40
N TRP A 451 22.12 2.72 2.17
CA TRP A 451 20.94 2.76 1.31
C TRP A 451 21.25 2.25 -0.10
N ALA A 452 22.31 2.71 -0.72
CA ALA A 452 22.69 2.31 -2.07
C ALA A 452 22.98 0.80 -2.15
N ALA A 453 23.79 0.28 -1.21
CA ALA A 453 24.12 -1.14 -1.14
C ALA A 453 22.85 -2.01 -0.90
N GLY A 454 21.98 -1.62 0.04
CA GLY A 454 20.73 -2.33 0.32
C GLY A 454 19.78 -2.32 -0.88
N THR A 455 19.65 -1.19 -1.57
CA THR A 455 18.81 -1.05 -2.76
C THR A 455 19.33 -1.90 -3.93
N VAL A 456 20.64 -1.85 -4.21
CA VAL A 456 21.25 -2.64 -5.28
C VAL A 456 21.14 -4.14 -4.98
N ALA A 457 21.51 -4.56 -3.75
CA ALA A 457 21.41 -5.96 -3.34
C ALA A 457 19.94 -6.46 -3.40
N GLY A 458 19.00 -5.68 -2.91
CA GLY A 458 17.57 -6.03 -2.92
C GLY A 458 17.03 -6.18 -4.34
N THR A 459 17.41 -5.28 -5.24
CA THR A 459 17.02 -5.37 -6.65
C THR A 459 17.65 -6.58 -7.32
N ALA A 460 18.93 -6.86 -7.10
CA ALA A 460 19.60 -8.02 -7.65
C ALA A 460 18.99 -9.34 -7.15
N MET A 461 18.68 -9.43 -5.84
CA MET A 461 18.03 -10.61 -5.27
C MET A 461 16.61 -10.80 -5.84
N ALA A 462 15.84 -9.72 -6.01
CA ALA A 462 14.50 -9.77 -6.60
C ALA A 462 14.55 -10.23 -8.07
N ILE A 463 15.51 -9.75 -8.85
CA ILE A 463 15.72 -10.18 -10.24
C ILE A 463 16.08 -11.67 -10.29
N ALA A 464 17.02 -12.11 -9.42
CA ALA A 464 17.47 -13.51 -9.36
C ALA A 464 16.32 -14.49 -9.04
N THR A 465 15.31 -14.04 -8.29
CA THR A 465 14.12 -14.83 -7.94
C THR A 465 12.91 -14.55 -8.84
N LYS A 466 13.10 -13.93 -10.02
CA LYS A 466 12.03 -13.59 -10.97
C LYS A 466 10.92 -12.76 -10.31
N LEU A 467 11.34 -11.75 -9.55
CA LEU A 467 10.48 -10.81 -8.80
C LEU A 467 9.64 -11.47 -7.69
N THR A 468 9.99 -12.67 -7.23
CA THR A 468 9.41 -13.17 -5.99
C THR A 468 9.99 -12.41 -4.79
N PRO A 469 9.18 -12.09 -3.77
CA PRO A 469 9.65 -11.26 -2.65
C PRO A 469 10.58 -12.00 -1.69
N THR A 470 10.60 -13.32 -1.73
CA THR A 470 11.43 -14.18 -0.86
C THR A 470 12.67 -14.69 -1.60
N PHE A 471 13.80 -14.66 -0.91
CA PHE A 471 15.08 -15.13 -1.40
C PHE A 471 15.58 -16.31 -0.54
N PRO A 472 16.05 -17.42 -1.14
CA PRO A 472 16.61 -18.56 -0.41
C PRO A 472 18.07 -18.28 -0.04
N LEU A 473 18.30 -17.55 1.06
CA LEU A 473 19.64 -17.22 1.52
C LEU A 473 20.36 -18.48 2.03
N ALA A 474 21.43 -18.88 1.37
CA ALA A 474 22.24 -20.02 1.76
C ALA A 474 23.45 -19.56 2.61
N VAL A 475 23.60 -20.12 3.80
CA VAL A 475 24.71 -19.87 4.71
C VAL A 475 25.18 -21.19 5.30
N GLY A 476 26.47 -21.56 5.09
CA GLY A 476 27.04 -22.77 5.67
C GLY A 476 26.34 -24.08 5.28
N GLY A 477 25.76 -24.15 4.09
CA GLY A 477 25.00 -25.32 3.62
C GLY A 477 23.56 -25.40 4.13
N TYR A 478 23.12 -24.41 4.91
CA TYR A 478 21.73 -24.29 5.40
C TYR A 478 21.01 -23.15 4.66
N THR A 479 19.77 -23.38 4.26
CA THR A 479 18.98 -22.40 3.49
C THR A 479 17.92 -21.72 4.39
N PHE A 480 17.91 -20.41 4.35
CA PHE A 480 16.95 -19.54 5.03
C PHE A 480 16.09 -18.82 3.98
N PRO A 481 14.96 -19.41 3.53
CA PRO A 481 14.04 -18.69 2.68
C PRO A 481 13.44 -17.51 3.46
N GLY A 482 13.61 -16.29 2.98
CA GLY A 482 13.13 -15.14 3.72
C GLY A 482 12.85 -13.94 2.84
N TYR A 483 12.12 -12.96 3.39
CA TYR A 483 11.79 -11.74 2.69
C TYR A 483 13.06 -10.93 2.40
N THR A 484 13.34 -10.71 1.12
CA THR A 484 14.51 -9.98 0.62
C THR A 484 14.72 -8.64 1.32
N ALA A 485 13.63 -7.93 1.63
CA ALA A 485 13.67 -6.64 2.32
C ALA A 485 14.39 -6.71 3.67
N VAL A 486 14.21 -7.79 4.44
CA VAL A 486 14.86 -7.94 5.76
C VAL A 486 16.36 -8.14 5.60
N TYR A 487 16.78 -9.00 4.67
CA TYR A 487 18.21 -9.24 4.44
C TYR A 487 18.93 -7.97 3.99
N THR A 488 18.30 -7.21 3.12
CA THR A 488 18.93 -6.02 2.53
C THR A 488 18.89 -4.79 3.43
N VAL A 489 17.88 -4.65 4.30
CA VAL A 489 17.92 -3.59 5.31
C VAL A 489 18.93 -3.87 6.41
N LEU A 490 19.19 -5.14 6.75
CA LEU A 490 20.27 -5.52 7.65
C LEU A 490 21.65 -5.22 7.04
N LEU A 491 21.84 -5.48 5.74
CA LEU A 491 23.04 -5.07 5.02
C LEU A 491 23.22 -3.56 5.02
N ASN A 492 22.16 -2.81 4.69
CA ASN A 492 22.16 -1.35 4.73
C ASN A 492 22.56 -0.82 6.12
N LEU A 493 21.92 -1.33 7.16
CA LEU A 493 22.20 -0.91 8.54
C LEU A 493 23.62 -1.25 8.97
N ALA A 494 24.10 -2.46 8.67
CA ALA A 494 25.46 -2.88 8.98
C ALA A 494 26.50 -1.96 8.31
N LEU A 495 26.32 -1.66 7.02
CA LEU A 495 27.21 -0.75 6.30
C LEU A 495 27.11 0.68 6.84
N ALA A 496 25.92 1.19 7.12
CA ALA A 496 25.76 2.50 7.71
C ALA A 496 26.47 2.61 9.08
N MET A 497 26.39 1.56 9.91
CA MET A 497 27.10 1.51 11.18
C MET A 497 28.62 1.42 11.01
N LEU A 498 29.11 0.56 10.15
CA LEU A 498 30.55 0.39 9.91
C LEU A 498 31.20 1.64 9.29
N LEU A 499 30.50 2.29 8.36
CA LEU A 499 31.04 3.45 7.64
C LEU A 499 30.88 4.76 8.41
N THR A 500 29.99 4.86 9.38
CA THR A 500 29.79 6.09 10.17
C THR A 500 31.09 6.57 10.87
N PRO A 501 31.84 5.75 11.62
CA PRO A 501 33.11 6.19 12.21
C PRO A 501 34.16 6.53 11.15
N VAL A 502 34.20 5.80 10.05
CA VAL A 502 35.15 6.04 8.96
C VAL A 502 34.91 7.42 8.33
N PHE A 503 33.69 7.72 7.92
CA PHE A 503 33.37 9.03 7.33
C PHE A 503 33.51 10.19 8.33
N ASN A 504 33.24 9.96 9.62
CA ASN A 504 33.50 10.95 10.65
C ASN A 504 35.00 11.24 10.82
N ALA A 505 35.86 10.21 10.75
CA ALA A 505 37.31 10.36 10.79
C ALA A 505 37.87 11.09 9.55
N MET A 506 37.24 10.91 8.38
CA MET A 506 37.57 11.63 7.14
C MET A 506 37.09 13.09 7.14
N GLY A 507 36.50 13.59 8.22
CA GLY A 507 36.04 14.97 8.31
C GLY A 507 34.78 15.30 7.52
N THR A 508 34.06 14.30 6.99
CA THR A 508 32.82 14.49 6.25
C THR A 508 31.66 14.84 7.21
N ARG A 509 31.88 15.82 8.09
CA ARG A 509 30.85 16.29 9.02
C ARG A 509 29.82 17.16 8.29
N ARG A 510 28.64 17.27 8.93
CA ARG A 510 27.44 17.97 8.47
C ARG A 510 27.74 19.39 8.01
N VAL A 511 27.43 19.70 6.75
CA VAL A 511 27.32 21.03 6.22
C VAL A 511 26.15 21.00 5.24
N PRO A 512 25.05 21.67 5.51
CA PRO A 512 24.67 22.50 6.65
C PRO A 512 24.37 21.70 7.94
N PRO A 513 24.27 22.39 9.11
CA PRO A 513 24.03 21.74 10.41
C PRO A 513 22.62 21.12 10.48
N ASP A 514 22.42 20.22 11.44
CA ASP A 514 21.13 19.68 11.82
C ASP A 514 20.19 20.83 12.25
N GLU A 515 19.08 20.99 11.53
CA GLU A 515 18.08 22.02 11.82
C GLU A 515 17.18 21.64 13.00
N THR A 516 17.18 20.35 13.41
CA THR A 516 16.30 19.83 14.45
C THR A 516 16.96 19.83 15.82
N LEU A 517 16.21 20.18 16.85
CA LEU A 517 16.61 20.08 18.25
C LEU A 517 15.99 18.83 18.90
N GLU A 518 16.59 18.33 19.99
CA GLU A 518 16.00 17.19 20.71
C GLU A 518 14.60 17.51 21.26
N SER A 519 14.38 18.76 21.68
CA SER A 519 13.07 19.25 22.13
C SER A 519 11.97 19.20 21.06
N ASP A 520 12.33 19.16 19.77
CA ASP A 520 11.36 19.14 18.67
C ASP A 520 10.65 17.78 18.52
N TYR A 521 11.23 16.75 19.10
CA TYR A 521 10.73 15.37 19.07
C TYR A 521 9.82 15.02 20.26
N HIS A 522 9.70 15.90 21.21
CA HIS A 522 8.91 15.72 22.44
C HIS A 522 7.76 16.71 22.52
N TYR A 523 6.80 16.42 23.40
CA TYR A 523 5.75 17.35 23.81
C TYR A 523 6.31 18.47 24.62
#